data_905cdd04dc322b93bce2c229bddbdfec
#
_entry.id   905cdd04dc322b93bce2c229bddbdfec
#
_cell.length_a   1.000
_cell.length_b   1.000
_cell.length_c   1.000
_cell.angle_alpha   90.00
_cell.angle_beta   90.00
_cell.angle_gamma   90.00
#
_symmetry.space_group_name_H-M   'P 1'
#
loop_
_entity.id
_entity.type
_entity.pdbx_description
1 polymer ?
#
loop_
_entity_poly.entity_id
_entity_poly.type
_entity_poly.pdbx_seq_one_letter_code
_entity_poly.pdbx_strand_id
1 'polypeptide(L)'
;MKKKIVWITGASSGIGRALAIKFAKEGWTVAASARRENLLKELNVENYNIHPYPLDVTNIEQCKSVFKNILRDLKDIHICVFGAGIDKPKSKKIFDLENIREIMEVNFFGVINSVNSIYEFYSKQKSGQISIISSVAGYRGLPAAGAYCSSKSALISFTESLYFDMIKKNVDVKLINPGFIKTPITEKNKTPMPMIKSPEFAANEIFIGLTQKKLFEIHFPKSFTFLMKFMQILPIWLYFKLINIGNIYMKRD
;
A
#
# COMPACT_ATOMS: atom_id res chain seq x y z
N MET A 1 17.45 21.56 12.44
CA MET A 1 16.18 20.80 12.58
C MET A 1 16.47 19.30 12.48
N LYS A 2 15.85 18.45 13.34
CA LYS A 2 15.99 17.00 13.25
C LYS A 2 15.42 16.55 11.90
N LYS A 3 16.17 15.78 11.11
CA LYS A 3 15.69 15.27 9.81
C LYS A 3 14.51 14.32 10.07
N LYS A 4 13.39 14.51 9.37
CA LYS A 4 12.25 13.59 9.42
C LYS A 4 12.55 12.39 8.53
N ILE A 5 12.23 11.19 9.00
CA ILE A 5 12.57 9.94 8.34
C ILE A 5 11.31 9.14 8.06
N VAL A 6 11.18 8.62 6.83
CA VAL A 6 10.11 7.72 6.41
C VAL A 6 10.69 6.41 5.89
N TRP A 7 10.10 5.28 6.29
CA TRP A 7 10.40 3.96 5.71
C TRP A 7 9.28 3.53 4.78
N ILE A 8 9.59 3.20 3.51
CA ILE A 8 8.62 2.83 2.49
C ILE A 8 8.95 1.46 1.92
N THR A 9 8.04 0.47 2.05
CA THR A 9 8.15 -0.81 1.37
C THR A 9 7.43 -0.79 0.02
N GLY A 10 7.94 -1.55 -0.97
CA GLY A 10 7.44 -1.49 -2.34
C GLY A 10 7.94 -0.28 -3.14
N ALA A 11 9.06 0.31 -2.71
CA ALA A 11 9.59 1.57 -3.26
C ALA A 11 10.21 1.47 -4.66
N SER A 12 10.37 0.28 -5.24
CA SER A 12 11.06 0.14 -6.55
C SER A 12 10.22 0.50 -7.76
N SER A 13 8.90 0.70 -7.63
CA SER A 13 8.01 1.05 -8.76
C SER A 13 6.68 1.65 -8.30
N GLY A 14 5.91 2.17 -9.25
CA GLY A 14 4.53 2.64 -9.04
C GLY A 14 4.40 3.68 -7.92
N ILE A 15 3.39 3.50 -7.07
CA ILE A 15 3.06 4.43 -5.97
C ILE A 15 4.23 4.56 -5.00
N GLY A 16 4.86 3.43 -4.61
CA GLY A 16 5.96 3.45 -3.63
C GLY A 16 7.17 4.23 -4.13
N ARG A 17 7.54 4.09 -5.42
CA ARG A 17 8.62 4.87 -6.04
C ARG A 17 8.30 6.36 -6.08
N ALA A 18 7.14 6.71 -6.57
CA ALA A 18 6.71 8.10 -6.65
C ALA A 18 6.62 8.76 -5.26
N LEU A 19 6.17 8.00 -4.25
CA LEU A 19 6.09 8.47 -2.87
C LEU A 19 7.49 8.68 -2.26
N ALA A 20 8.44 7.78 -2.52
CA ALA A 20 9.82 7.95 -2.06
C ALA A 20 10.44 9.24 -2.63
N ILE A 21 10.26 9.49 -3.93
CA ILE A 21 10.70 10.73 -4.59
C ILE A 21 10.00 11.96 -3.99
N LYS A 22 8.67 11.87 -3.75
CA LYS A 22 7.91 12.99 -3.16
C LYS A 22 8.42 13.34 -1.78
N PHE A 23 8.59 12.35 -0.87
CA PHE A 23 9.13 12.60 0.47
C PHE A 23 10.54 13.20 0.43
N ALA A 24 11.41 12.69 -0.44
CA ALA A 24 12.77 13.19 -0.59
C ALA A 24 12.81 14.65 -1.08
N LYS A 25 11.95 15.01 -2.06
CA LYS A 25 11.80 16.40 -2.54
C LYS A 25 11.28 17.36 -1.47
N GLU A 26 10.50 16.85 -0.51
CA GLU A 26 10.01 17.61 0.64
C GLU A 26 11.01 17.63 1.82
N GLY A 27 12.26 17.23 1.60
CA GLY A 27 13.35 17.30 2.57
C GLY A 27 13.38 16.18 3.62
N TRP A 28 12.61 15.09 3.42
CA TRP A 28 12.67 13.92 4.27
C TRP A 28 13.81 13.00 3.88
N THR A 29 14.37 12.30 4.85
CA THR A 29 15.21 11.13 4.59
C THR A 29 14.33 9.92 4.39
N VAL A 30 14.54 9.16 3.31
CA VAL A 30 13.71 8.03 2.91
C VAL A 30 14.51 6.74 3.02
N ALA A 31 14.06 5.80 3.82
CA ALA A 31 14.50 4.41 3.76
C ALA A 31 13.60 3.69 2.73
N ALA A 32 14.13 3.36 1.58
CA ALA A 32 13.41 2.75 0.47
C ALA A 32 13.66 1.25 0.43
N SER A 33 12.60 0.43 0.53
CA SER A 33 12.73 -1.03 0.55
C SER A 33 11.93 -1.70 -0.56
N ALA A 34 12.56 -2.64 -1.23
CA ALA A 34 11.98 -3.56 -2.21
C ALA A 34 12.97 -4.69 -2.52
N ARG A 35 12.51 -5.74 -3.23
CA ARG A 35 13.39 -6.86 -3.66
C ARG A 35 14.41 -6.45 -4.73
N ARG A 36 14.04 -5.53 -5.63
CA ARG A 36 14.87 -5.11 -6.78
C ARG A 36 15.86 -4.03 -6.34
N GLU A 37 17.04 -4.47 -5.91
CA GLU A 37 18.09 -3.59 -5.38
C GLU A 37 18.59 -2.57 -6.42
N ASN A 38 18.75 -2.99 -7.69
CA ASN A 38 19.17 -2.09 -8.76
C ASN A 38 18.26 -0.86 -8.90
N LEU A 39 16.93 -1.06 -8.85
CA LEU A 39 15.96 0.04 -8.94
C LEU A 39 15.94 0.93 -7.69
N LEU A 40 16.34 0.40 -6.53
CA LEU A 40 16.52 1.22 -5.33
C LEU A 40 17.80 2.07 -5.42
N LYS A 41 18.88 1.52 -6.01
CA LYS A 41 20.12 2.28 -6.26
C LYS A 41 19.90 3.41 -7.27
N GLU A 42 19.09 3.19 -8.31
CA GLU A 42 18.67 4.24 -9.24
C GLU A 42 17.95 5.40 -8.50
N LEU A 43 17.03 5.09 -7.58
CA LEU A 43 16.37 6.10 -6.75
C LEU A 43 17.35 6.91 -5.90
N ASN A 44 18.38 6.28 -5.36
CA ASN A 44 19.41 6.97 -4.59
C ASN A 44 20.23 7.92 -5.47
N VAL A 45 20.52 7.54 -6.71
CA VAL A 45 21.18 8.43 -7.69
C VAL A 45 20.29 9.63 -8.04
N GLU A 46 18.98 9.42 -8.20
CA GLU A 46 18.02 10.50 -8.45
C GLU A 46 17.91 11.49 -7.27
N ASN A 47 18.04 11.01 -6.04
CA ASN A 47 17.99 11.84 -4.84
C ASN A 47 18.74 11.18 -3.67
N TYR A 48 19.83 11.79 -3.23
CA TYR A 48 20.68 11.29 -2.15
C TYR A 48 20.00 11.19 -0.77
N ASN A 49 18.81 11.76 -0.60
CA ASN A 49 17.99 11.56 0.61
C ASN A 49 17.25 10.21 0.61
N ILE A 50 17.32 9.43 -0.48
CA ILE A 50 16.70 8.10 -0.57
C ILE A 50 17.77 7.04 -0.38
N HIS A 51 17.68 6.28 0.71
CA HIS A 51 18.62 5.24 1.08
C HIS A 51 18.05 3.86 0.76
N PRO A 52 18.75 3.01 -0.04
CA PRO A 52 18.29 1.69 -0.41
C PRO A 52 18.46 0.67 0.72
N TYR A 53 17.39 -0.05 1.04
CA TYR A 53 17.38 -1.19 1.96
C TYR A 53 16.66 -2.36 1.28
N PRO A 54 17.40 -3.22 0.55
CA PRO A 54 16.80 -4.39 -0.11
C PRO A 54 16.04 -5.28 0.87
N LEU A 55 14.81 -5.68 0.51
CA LEU A 55 13.91 -6.40 1.39
C LEU A 55 12.93 -7.26 0.58
N ASP A 56 12.85 -8.55 0.93
CA ASP A 56 11.68 -9.37 0.66
C ASP A 56 10.76 -9.37 1.89
N VAL A 57 9.58 -8.75 1.75
CA VAL A 57 8.63 -8.62 2.86
C VAL A 57 8.04 -9.96 3.32
N THR A 58 8.13 -11.02 2.50
CA THR A 58 7.70 -12.37 2.88
C THR A 58 8.64 -13.02 3.88
N ASN A 59 9.87 -12.51 4.00
CA ASN A 59 10.86 -12.99 4.95
C ASN A 59 10.84 -12.14 6.24
N ILE A 60 10.27 -12.68 7.31
CA ILE A 60 10.12 -11.98 8.59
C ILE A 60 11.48 -11.59 9.22
N GLU A 61 12.50 -12.41 9.06
CA GLU A 61 13.83 -12.13 9.63
C GLU A 61 14.53 -11.00 8.84
N GLN A 62 14.33 -10.93 7.52
CA GLN A 62 14.78 -9.79 6.73
C GLN A 62 14.05 -8.50 7.15
N CYS A 63 12.74 -8.54 7.41
CA CYS A 63 12.01 -7.37 7.90
C CYS A 63 12.62 -6.83 9.20
N LYS A 64 12.89 -7.71 10.16
CA LYS A 64 13.53 -7.35 11.44
C LYS A 64 14.95 -6.80 11.25
N SER A 65 15.75 -7.46 10.40
CA SER A 65 17.13 -7.07 10.13
C SER A 65 17.19 -5.70 9.43
N VAL A 66 16.39 -5.49 8.39
CA VAL A 66 16.30 -4.22 7.67
C VAL A 66 15.86 -3.10 8.60
N PHE A 67 14.85 -3.32 9.43
CA PHE A 67 14.43 -2.34 10.43
C PHE A 67 15.57 -1.93 11.37
N LYS A 68 16.33 -2.91 11.91
CA LYS A 68 17.50 -2.65 12.76
C LYS A 68 18.57 -1.85 12.03
N ASN A 69 18.83 -2.17 10.75
CA ASN A 69 19.80 -1.44 9.93
C ASN A 69 19.34 0.01 9.70
N ILE A 70 18.08 0.25 9.39
CA ILE A 70 17.54 1.61 9.24
C ILE A 70 17.73 2.42 10.54
N LEU A 71 17.40 1.84 11.70
CA LEU A 71 17.61 2.50 12.99
C LEU A 71 19.09 2.76 13.29
N ARG A 72 19.99 1.82 12.96
CA ARG A 72 21.43 2.00 13.14
C ARG A 72 21.94 3.17 12.30
N ASP A 73 21.51 3.24 11.03
CA ASP A 73 22.06 4.17 10.03
C ASP A 73 21.41 5.56 10.13
N LEU A 74 20.08 5.62 10.29
CA LEU A 74 19.30 6.85 10.26
C LEU A 74 18.87 7.34 11.66
N LYS A 75 19.03 6.54 12.71
CA LYS A 75 18.79 6.82 14.13
C LYS A 75 17.33 6.94 14.57
N ASP A 76 16.39 7.10 13.67
CA ASP A 76 14.95 7.23 13.97
C ASP A 76 14.11 6.82 12.77
N ILE A 77 12.79 6.63 12.97
CA ILE A 77 11.79 6.48 11.91
C ILE A 77 10.50 7.14 12.41
N HIS A 78 9.99 8.13 11.67
CA HIS A 78 8.80 8.89 12.04
C HIS A 78 7.52 8.32 11.43
N ILE A 79 7.61 7.87 10.19
CA ILE A 79 6.50 7.29 9.42
C ILE A 79 6.97 6.00 8.75
N CYS A 80 6.18 4.93 8.88
CA CYS A 80 6.31 3.73 8.06
C CYS A 80 5.16 3.66 7.07
N VAL A 81 5.47 3.39 5.78
CA VAL A 81 4.49 3.19 4.73
C VAL A 81 4.68 1.80 4.12
N PHE A 82 3.77 0.90 4.42
CA PHE A 82 3.81 -0.48 3.95
C PHE A 82 2.93 -0.65 2.72
N GLY A 83 3.57 -0.70 1.55
CA GLY A 83 2.92 -0.72 0.24
C GLY A 83 3.46 -1.78 -0.71
N ALA A 84 4.29 -2.71 -0.24
CA ALA A 84 4.70 -3.85 -1.06
C ALA A 84 3.48 -4.68 -1.45
N GLY A 85 3.38 -5.02 -2.74
CA GLY A 85 2.26 -5.80 -3.22
C GLY A 85 2.43 -6.20 -4.68
N ILE A 86 1.71 -7.24 -5.05
CA ILE A 86 1.64 -7.79 -6.41
C ILE A 86 0.18 -7.99 -6.81
N ASP A 87 -0.04 -7.99 -8.12
CA ASP A 87 -1.20 -8.62 -8.75
C ASP A 87 -0.68 -9.41 -9.94
N LYS A 88 -1.19 -10.60 -10.13
CA LYS A 88 -0.77 -11.46 -11.23
C LYS A 88 -1.83 -11.47 -12.33
N PRO A 89 -1.42 -11.60 -13.60
CA PRO A 89 -2.36 -11.80 -14.69
C PRO A 89 -3.30 -12.95 -14.36
N LYS A 90 -4.56 -12.81 -14.79
CA LYS A 90 -5.56 -13.87 -14.63
C LYS A 90 -5.01 -15.19 -15.17
N SER A 91 -4.92 -16.20 -14.32
CA SER A 91 -4.65 -17.56 -14.75
C SER A 91 -5.76 -18.02 -15.72
N LYS A 92 -5.41 -18.88 -16.69
CA LYS A 92 -6.43 -19.58 -17.50
C LYS A 92 -7.29 -20.52 -16.66
N LYS A 93 -6.82 -20.89 -15.45
CA LYS A 93 -7.59 -21.69 -14.48
C LYS A 93 -8.62 -20.80 -13.79
N ILE A 94 -9.85 -21.29 -13.67
CA ILE A 94 -10.95 -20.61 -12.94
C ILE A 94 -10.57 -20.40 -11.48
N PHE A 95 -9.85 -21.37 -10.88
CA PHE A 95 -9.37 -21.35 -9.52
C PHE A 95 -7.88 -21.73 -9.50
N ASP A 96 -7.03 -20.80 -9.07
CA ASP A 96 -5.57 -20.97 -8.99
C ASP A 96 -5.09 -20.75 -7.55
N LEU A 97 -4.99 -21.85 -6.81
CA LEU A 97 -4.63 -21.82 -5.38
C LEU A 97 -3.22 -21.29 -5.14
N GLU A 98 -2.27 -21.59 -6.02
CA GLU A 98 -0.87 -21.14 -5.89
C GLU A 98 -0.81 -19.62 -6.04
N ASN A 99 -1.49 -19.09 -7.06
CA ASN A 99 -1.60 -17.65 -7.28
C ASN A 99 -2.28 -16.93 -6.10
N ILE A 100 -3.36 -17.50 -5.56
CA ILE A 100 -4.05 -16.96 -4.37
C ILE A 100 -3.08 -16.91 -3.18
N ARG A 101 -2.36 -17.99 -2.91
CA ARG A 101 -1.38 -18.06 -1.80
C ARG A 101 -0.28 -17.02 -1.96
N GLU A 102 0.31 -16.92 -3.15
CA GLU A 102 1.39 -15.95 -3.38
C GLU A 102 0.93 -14.49 -3.22
N ILE A 103 -0.27 -14.17 -3.74
CA ILE A 103 -0.84 -12.82 -3.56
C ILE A 103 -1.11 -12.53 -2.08
N MET A 104 -1.65 -13.49 -1.33
CA MET A 104 -1.86 -13.33 0.12
C MET A 104 -0.53 -13.20 0.87
N GLU A 105 0.46 -14.02 0.53
CA GLU A 105 1.77 -14.00 1.16
C GLU A 105 2.46 -12.65 1.01
N VAL A 106 2.48 -12.10 -0.20
CA VAL A 106 3.13 -10.80 -0.43
C VAL A 106 2.28 -9.65 0.08
N ASN A 107 0.99 -9.60 -0.30
CA ASN A 107 0.16 -8.41 -0.07
C ASN A 107 -0.32 -8.28 1.37
N PHE A 108 -0.60 -9.39 2.05
CA PHE A 108 -1.09 -9.40 3.42
C PHE A 108 0.01 -9.77 4.41
N PHE A 109 0.55 -10.99 4.36
CA PHE A 109 1.56 -11.41 5.32
C PHE A 109 2.85 -10.60 5.23
N GLY A 110 3.26 -10.15 4.04
CA GLY A 110 4.40 -9.25 3.89
C GLY A 110 4.21 -7.90 4.61
N VAL A 111 2.98 -7.36 4.62
CA VAL A 111 2.65 -6.16 5.41
C VAL A 111 2.65 -6.49 6.91
N ILE A 112 2.09 -7.64 7.32
CA ILE A 112 2.09 -8.09 8.73
C ILE A 112 3.53 -8.24 9.24
N ASN A 113 4.42 -8.88 8.47
CA ASN A 113 5.84 -9.02 8.81
C ASN A 113 6.52 -7.66 9.00
N SER A 114 6.20 -6.71 8.10
CA SER A 114 6.73 -5.34 8.18
C SER A 114 6.22 -4.61 9.43
N VAL A 115 4.92 -4.70 9.74
CA VAL A 115 4.33 -4.15 10.96
C VAL A 115 4.93 -4.79 12.21
N ASN A 116 5.07 -6.12 12.21
CA ASN A 116 5.67 -6.85 13.35
C ASN A 116 7.09 -6.38 13.67
N SER A 117 7.88 -6.02 12.65
CA SER A 117 9.26 -5.57 12.86
C SER A 117 9.37 -4.24 13.63
N ILE A 118 8.34 -3.37 13.55
CA ILE A 118 8.34 -2.02 14.14
C ILE A 118 7.40 -1.89 15.36
N TYR A 119 6.51 -2.85 15.57
CA TYR A 119 5.42 -2.76 16.55
C TYR A 119 5.90 -2.46 17.97
N GLU A 120 6.90 -3.21 18.46
CA GLU A 120 7.45 -2.98 19.79
C GLU A 120 8.17 -1.64 19.92
N PHE A 121 8.89 -1.24 18.88
CA PHE A 121 9.62 0.03 18.87
C PHE A 121 8.65 1.20 19.05
N TYR A 122 7.62 1.32 18.21
CA TYR A 122 6.65 2.40 18.35
C TYR A 122 5.81 2.29 19.64
N SER A 123 5.50 1.07 20.08
CA SER A 123 4.79 0.85 21.34
C SER A 123 5.55 1.37 22.55
N LYS A 124 6.89 1.21 22.57
CA LYS A 124 7.76 1.70 23.63
C LYS A 124 8.02 3.21 23.50
N GLN A 125 8.23 3.69 22.27
CA GLN A 125 8.50 5.11 21.98
C GLN A 125 7.25 5.99 22.21
N LYS A 126 6.04 5.42 22.15
CA LYS A 126 4.75 6.12 22.26
C LYS A 126 4.62 7.29 21.27
N SER A 127 5.16 7.11 20.11
CA SER A 127 5.11 8.06 18.98
C SER A 127 5.44 7.38 17.67
N GLY A 128 5.02 7.94 16.55
CA GLY A 128 5.25 7.44 15.21
C GLY A 128 3.96 7.23 14.44
N GLN A 129 4.09 6.84 13.18
CA GLN A 129 2.94 6.60 12.31
C GLN A 129 3.13 5.32 11.50
N ILE A 130 2.13 4.45 11.51
CA ILE A 130 2.03 3.23 10.68
C ILE A 130 0.99 3.47 9.60
N SER A 131 1.39 3.36 8.34
CA SER A 131 0.51 3.62 7.19
C SER A 131 0.51 2.41 6.26
N ILE A 132 -0.67 1.89 5.94
CA ILE A 132 -0.84 0.66 5.17
C ILE A 132 -1.55 0.98 3.86
N ILE A 133 -0.93 0.62 2.73
CA ILE A 133 -1.52 0.78 1.40
C ILE A 133 -2.35 -0.46 1.05
N SER A 134 -3.67 -0.29 1.13
CA SER A 134 -4.65 -1.24 0.62
C SER A 134 -5.11 -0.84 -0.81
N SER A 135 -6.40 -0.79 -1.06
CA SER A 135 -7.03 -0.40 -2.32
C SER A 135 -8.55 -0.28 -2.15
N VAL A 136 -9.22 0.47 -3.02
CA VAL A 136 -10.68 0.41 -3.17
C VAL A 136 -11.20 -1.00 -3.54
N ALA A 137 -10.34 -1.85 -4.13
CA ALA A 137 -10.65 -3.25 -4.38
C ALA A 137 -10.83 -4.07 -3.09
N GLY A 138 -10.39 -3.55 -1.95
CA GLY A 138 -10.64 -4.12 -0.63
C GLY A 138 -12.02 -3.80 -0.06
N TYR A 139 -12.76 -2.84 -0.59
CA TYR A 139 -14.09 -2.50 -0.09
C TYR A 139 -15.12 -3.59 -0.40
N ARG A 140 -15.04 -4.22 -1.59
CA ARG A 140 -15.93 -5.29 -2.00
C ARG A 140 -15.31 -6.14 -3.10
N GLY A 141 -15.70 -7.43 -3.18
CA GLY A 141 -15.20 -8.36 -4.19
C GLY A 141 -15.57 -7.93 -5.61
N LEU A 142 -14.58 -7.90 -6.49
CA LEU A 142 -14.72 -7.57 -7.91
C LEU A 142 -14.57 -8.83 -8.78
N PRO A 143 -15.21 -8.88 -9.96
CA PRO A 143 -15.10 -10.03 -10.87
C PRO A 143 -13.64 -10.32 -11.22
N ALA A 144 -13.30 -11.61 -11.20
CA ALA A 144 -11.99 -12.14 -11.56
C ALA A 144 -10.77 -11.52 -10.80
N ALA A 145 -11.02 -10.91 -9.64
CA ALA A 145 -9.99 -10.31 -8.79
C ALA A 145 -10.01 -10.87 -7.35
N GLY A 146 -10.53 -12.10 -7.15
CA GLY A 146 -10.77 -12.65 -5.83
C GLY A 146 -9.56 -12.63 -4.91
N ALA A 147 -8.41 -13.12 -5.35
CA ALA A 147 -7.18 -13.12 -4.55
C ALA A 147 -6.74 -11.71 -4.15
N TYR A 148 -6.70 -10.79 -5.12
CA TYR A 148 -6.31 -9.41 -4.87
C TYR A 148 -7.31 -8.70 -3.94
N CYS A 149 -8.61 -8.78 -4.23
CA CYS A 149 -9.65 -8.19 -3.38
C CYS A 149 -9.58 -8.73 -1.95
N SER A 150 -9.45 -10.06 -1.77
CA SER A 150 -9.33 -10.67 -0.45
C SER A 150 -8.11 -10.16 0.30
N SER A 151 -6.95 -10.07 -0.36
CA SER A 151 -5.74 -9.55 0.29
C SER A 151 -5.89 -8.08 0.74
N LYS A 152 -6.57 -7.26 -0.07
CA LYS A 152 -6.79 -5.85 0.25
C LYS A 152 -7.90 -5.64 1.30
N SER A 153 -8.95 -6.46 1.29
CA SER A 153 -9.97 -6.48 2.37
C SER A 153 -9.36 -6.87 3.71
N ALA A 154 -8.51 -7.90 3.73
CA ALA A 154 -7.79 -8.31 4.94
C ALA A 154 -6.93 -7.18 5.50
N LEU A 155 -6.23 -6.41 4.64
CA LEU A 155 -5.47 -5.23 5.08
C LEU A 155 -6.36 -4.12 5.66
N ILE A 156 -7.54 -3.86 5.09
CA ILE A 156 -8.48 -2.87 5.64
C ILE A 156 -8.86 -3.28 7.06
N SER A 157 -9.40 -4.49 7.24
CA SER A 157 -9.83 -5.00 8.55
C SER A 157 -8.69 -5.04 9.56
N PHE A 158 -7.49 -5.48 9.14
CA PHE A 158 -6.31 -5.48 10.00
C PHE A 158 -5.91 -4.07 10.45
N THR A 159 -5.93 -3.10 9.53
CA THR A 159 -5.54 -1.71 9.83
C THR A 159 -6.52 -1.05 10.78
N GLU A 160 -7.81 -1.33 10.63
CA GLU A 160 -8.87 -0.87 11.56
C GLU A 160 -8.65 -1.44 12.97
N SER A 161 -8.37 -2.74 13.08
CA SER A 161 -8.06 -3.38 14.37
C SER A 161 -6.78 -2.80 15.00
N LEU A 162 -5.72 -2.66 14.19
CA LEU A 162 -4.44 -2.10 14.63
C LEU A 162 -4.58 -0.67 15.16
N TYR A 163 -5.49 0.12 14.59
CA TYR A 163 -5.78 1.48 15.07
C TYR A 163 -6.16 1.50 16.53
N PHE A 164 -7.06 0.61 16.98
CA PHE A 164 -7.51 0.56 18.38
C PHE A 164 -6.39 0.15 19.34
N ASP A 165 -5.45 -0.69 18.89
CA ASP A 165 -4.32 -1.10 19.71
C ASP A 165 -3.26 0.00 19.83
N MET A 166 -3.01 0.71 18.74
CA MET A 166 -1.91 1.66 18.65
C MET A 166 -2.26 3.07 19.12
N ILE A 167 -3.54 3.48 19.06
CA ILE A 167 -3.98 4.78 19.57
C ILE A 167 -3.77 4.89 21.10
N LYS A 168 -3.93 3.79 21.82
CA LYS A 168 -3.65 3.70 23.26
C LYS A 168 -2.16 3.90 23.59
N LYS A 169 -1.31 3.74 22.59
CA LYS A 169 0.16 3.89 22.65
C LYS A 169 0.63 5.20 22.03
N ASN A 170 -0.30 6.10 21.71
CA ASN A 170 -0.01 7.38 21.04
C ASN A 170 0.73 7.21 19.71
N VAL A 171 0.44 6.13 18.97
CA VAL A 171 0.97 5.86 17.63
C VAL A 171 -0.17 6.03 16.63
N ASP A 172 0.06 6.86 15.61
CA ASP A 172 -0.94 7.10 14.58
C ASP A 172 -0.99 5.94 13.57
N VAL A 173 -2.19 5.55 13.16
CA VAL A 173 -2.40 4.49 12.15
C VAL A 173 -3.22 5.06 11.00
N LYS A 174 -2.74 4.86 9.78
CA LYS A 174 -3.39 5.33 8.56
C LYS A 174 -3.66 4.18 7.60
N LEU A 175 -4.84 4.19 7.03
CA LEU A 175 -5.25 3.34 5.92
C LEU A 175 -5.21 4.14 4.62
N ILE A 176 -4.60 3.60 3.58
CA ILE A 176 -4.51 4.24 2.26
C ILE A 176 -5.22 3.36 1.24
N ASN A 177 -6.30 3.89 0.64
CA ASN A 177 -7.12 3.19 -0.34
C ASN A 177 -7.10 3.92 -1.70
N PRO A 178 -6.08 3.65 -2.55
CA PRO A 178 -6.05 4.17 -3.91
C PRO A 178 -7.14 3.56 -4.79
N GLY A 179 -7.69 4.34 -5.72
CA GLY A 179 -8.37 3.84 -6.90
C GLY A 179 -7.38 3.34 -7.96
N PHE A 180 -7.73 3.42 -9.23
CA PHE A 180 -6.84 3.02 -10.32
C PHE A 180 -5.68 4.01 -10.49
N ILE A 181 -4.45 3.48 -10.36
CA ILE A 181 -3.21 4.24 -10.56
C ILE A 181 -2.40 3.53 -11.64
N LYS A 182 -1.86 4.30 -12.60
CA LYS A 182 -1.01 3.78 -13.68
C LYS A 182 0.30 3.25 -13.11
N THR A 183 0.41 1.94 -12.98
CA THR A 183 1.56 1.23 -12.36
C THR A 183 1.80 -0.08 -13.11
N PRO A 184 2.96 -0.73 -12.94
CA PRO A 184 3.20 -2.07 -13.52
C PRO A 184 2.16 -3.13 -13.12
N ILE A 185 1.46 -2.95 -12.00
CA ILE A 185 0.36 -3.82 -11.59
C ILE A 185 -0.85 -3.62 -12.52
N THR A 186 -1.22 -2.38 -12.79
CA THR A 186 -2.41 -2.03 -13.60
C THR A 186 -2.17 -2.13 -15.10
N GLU A 187 -0.94 -1.99 -15.58
CA GLU A 187 -0.60 -2.12 -17.01
C GLU A 187 -0.95 -3.50 -17.61
N LYS A 188 -0.98 -4.53 -16.76
CA LYS A 188 -1.35 -5.90 -17.14
C LYS A 188 -2.86 -6.12 -17.22
N ASN A 189 -3.67 -5.17 -16.76
CA ASN A 189 -5.12 -5.28 -16.75
C ASN A 189 -5.72 -4.90 -18.10
N LYS A 190 -6.49 -5.82 -18.68
CA LYS A 190 -7.26 -5.60 -19.92
C LYS A 190 -8.64 -4.97 -19.68
N THR A 191 -9.02 -4.79 -18.42
CA THR A 191 -10.33 -4.22 -18.06
C THR A 191 -10.27 -2.70 -18.01
N PRO A 192 -11.35 -1.99 -18.41
CA PRO A 192 -11.41 -0.54 -18.28
C PRO A 192 -11.14 -0.07 -16.86
N MET A 193 -10.32 0.97 -16.75
CA MET A 193 -9.92 1.56 -15.46
C MET A 193 -10.37 3.02 -15.42
N PRO A 194 -11.63 3.28 -15.07
CA PRO A 194 -12.17 4.63 -15.07
C PRO A 194 -11.39 5.51 -14.07
N MET A 195 -11.22 6.77 -14.44
CA MET A 195 -10.56 7.79 -13.60
C MET A 195 -9.14 7.41 -13.15
N ILE A 196 -8.41 6.63 -13.96
CA ILE A 196 -7.02 6.27 -13.67
C ILE A 196 -6.18 7.54 -13.47
N LYS A 197 -5.31 7.52 -12.46
CA LYS A 197 -4.42 8.63 -12.10
C LYS A 197 -2.96 8.21 -12.19
N SER A 198 -2.05 9.18 -12.22
CA SER A 198 -0.61 8.92 -12.24
C SER A 198 -0.09 8.52 -10.84
N PRO A 199 1.07 7.87 -10.75
CA PRO A 199 1.74 7.60 -9.48
C PRO A 199 2.09 8.88 -8.71
N GLU A 200 2.43 9.96 -9.40
CA GLU A 200 2.78 11.26 -8.81
C GLU A 200 1.56 11.90 -8.13
N PHE A 201 0.39 11.82 -8.77
CA PHE A 201 -0.87 12.24 -8.15
C PHE A 201 -1.11 11.45 -6.86
N ALA A 202 -0.98 10.12 -6.90
CA ALA A 202 -1.15 9.27 -5.74
C ALA A 202 -0.14 9.61 -4.63
N ALA A 203 1.13 9.81 -4.98
CA ALA A 203 2.18 10.19 -4.04
C ALA A 203 1.88 11.54 -3.35
N ASN A 204 1.36 12.52 -4.09
CA ASN A 204 0.98 13.80 -3.52
C ASN A 204 -0.20 13.69 -2.55
N GLU A 205 -1.27 12.97 -2.91
CA GLU A 205 -2.42 12.72 -2.03
C GLU A 205 -2.02 11.97 -0.75
N ILE A 206 -1.14 10.96 -0.86
CA ILE A 206 -0.61 10.22 0.27
C ILE A 206 0.25 11.14 1.15
N PHE A 207 1.20 11.86 0.59
CA PHE A 207 2.06 12.78 1.33
C PHE A 207 1.26 13.79 2.15
N ILE A 208 0.29 14.47 1.53
CA ILE A 208 -0.61 15.42 2.19
C ILE A 208 -1.41 14.72 3.30
N GLY A 209 -1.96 13.53 3.00
CA GLY A 209 -2.74 12.77 3.97
C GLY A 209 -1.94 12.34 5.20
N LEU A 210 -0.66 11.96 5.02
CA LEU A 210 0.22 11.51 6.09
C LEU A 210 0.81 12.66 6.92
N THR A 211 1.04 13.82 6.31
CA THR A 211 1.79 14.91 6.96
C THR A 211 0.95 16.08 7.42
N GLN A 212 -0.24 16.28 6.82
CA GLN A 212 -1.05 17.48 7.02
C GLN A 212 -2.47 17.20 7.53
N LYS A 213 -2.95 15.93 7.45
CA LYS A 213 -4.33 15.59 7.80
C LYS A 213 -4.40 14.58 8.95
N LYS A 214 -5.33 14.77 9.87
CA LYS A 214 -5.61 13.83 10.98
C LYS A 214 -6.66 12.78 10.62
N LEU A 215 -6.76 12.38 9.35
CA LEU A 215 -7.74 11.39 8.90
C LEU A 215 -7.15 9.99 9.01
N PHE A 216 -7.95 9.02 9.48
CA PHE A 216 -7.58 7.61 9.49
C PHE A 216 -7.42 7.07 8.06
N GLU A 217 -8.38 7.38 7.18
CA GLU A 217 -8.39 6.87 5.82
C GLU A 217 -8.04 7.96 4.79
N ILE A 218 -7.04 7.65 3.98
CA ILE A 218 -6.61 8.44 2.81
C ILE A 218 -7.07 7.69 1.56
N HIS A 219 -8.06 8.21 0.84
CA HIS A 219 -8.58 7.58 -0.36
C HIS A 219 -8.70 8.58 -1.52
N PHE A 220 -8.41 8.14 -2.72
CA PHE A 220 -8.39 8.97 -3.92
C PHE A 220 -8.50 8.15 -5.21
N PRO A 221 -8.96 8.76 -6.35
CA PRO A 221 -9.60 10.08 -6.45
C PRO A 221 -10.98 10.05 -5.77
N LYS A 222 -11.37 11.16 -5.14
CA LYS A 222 -12.57 11.19 -4.30
C LYS A 222 -13.85 10.76 -5.00
N SER A 223 -14.08 11.23 -6.24
CA SER A 223 -15.25 10.86 -7.03
C SER A 223 -15.40 9.34 -7.20
N PHE A 224 -14.32 8.66 -7.55
CA PHE A 224 -14.33 7.21 -7.73
C PHE A 224 -14.47 6.45 -6.40
N THR A 225 -13.72 6.89 -5.39
CA THR A 225 -13.72 6.18 -4.10
C THR A 225 -15.03 6.36 -3.33
N PHE A 226 -15.73 7.49 -3.47
CA PHE A 226 -17.08 7.65 -2.92
C PHE A 226 -18.08 6.74 -3.62
N LEU A 227 -17.99 6.58 -4.95
CA LEU A 227 -18.80 5.61 -5.66
C LEU A 227 -18.56 4.18 -5.13
N MET A 228 -17.30 3.79 -4.95
CA MET A 228 -16.96 2.46 -4.42
C MET A 228 -17.45 2.25 -2.98
N LYS A 229 -17.38 3.27 -2.13
CA LYS A 229 -17.97 3.24 -0.78
C LYS A 229 -19.49 3.12 -0.82
N PHE A 230 -20.14 3.84 -1.71
CA PHE A 230 -21.58 3.68 -1.92
C PHE A 230 -21.93 2.25 -2.35
N MET A 231 -21.17 1.69 -3.30
CA MET A 231 -21.35 0.28 -3.72
C MET A 231 -21.14 -0.71 -2.56
N GLN A 232 -20.29 -0.37 -1.57
CA GLN A 232 -20.02 -1.22 -0.41
C GLN A 232 -21.25 -1.40 0.49
N ILE A 233 -22.08 -0.38 0.66
CA ILE A 233 -23.25 -0.40 1.56
C ILE A 233 -24.53 -0.94 0.89
N LEU A 234 -24.51 -1.18 -0.42
CA LEU A 234 -25.67 -1.71 -1.11
C LEU A 234 -26.02 -3.14 -0.66
N PRO A 235 -27.31 -3.52 -0.62
CA PRO A 235 -27.71 -4.91 -0.48
C PRO A 235 -27.00 -5.80 -1.51
N ILE A 236 -26.60 -7.01 -1.11
CA ILE A 236 -25.73 -7.87 -1.92
C ILE A 236 -26.32 -8.20 -3.30
N TRP A 237 -27.63 -8.42 -3.37
CA TRP A 237 -28.30 -8.71 -4.64
C TRP A 237 -28.25 -7.54 -5.63
N LEU A 238 -28.40 -6.30 -5.12
CA LEU A 238 -28.32 -5.09 -5.93
C LEU A 238 -26.90 -4.84 -6.42
N TYR A 239 -25.91 -5.02 -5.54
CA TYR A 239 -24.50 -4.95 -5.90
C TYR A 239 -24.17 -5.91 -7.06
N PHE A 240 -24.52 -7.19 -6.94
CA PHE A 240 -24.27 -8.17 -8.01
C PHE A 240 -24.95 -7.82 -9.32
N LYS A 241 -26.20 -7.34 -9.26
CA LYS A 241 -26.91 -6.88 -10.45
C LYS A 241 -26.20 -5.73 -11.16
N LEU A 242 -25.76 -4.72 -10.42
CA LEU A 242 -25.05 -3.57 -10.99
C LEU A 242 -23.67 -3.96 -11.57
N ILE A 243 -22.90 -4.78 -10.86
CA ILE A 243 -21.61 -5.26 -11.35
C ILE A 243 -21.77 -6.12 -12.60
N ASN A 244 -22.77 -7.00 -12.67
CA ASN A 244 -23.03 -7.83 -13.85
C ASN A 244 -23.43 -6.97 -15.07
N ILE A 245 -24.28 -5.98 -14.89
CA ILE A 245 -24.61 -5.02 -15.96
C ILE A 245 -23.34 -4.32 -16.44
N GLY A 246 -22.55 -3.77 -15.54
CA GLY A 246 -21.28 -3.13 -15.87
C GLY A 246 -20.32 -4.05 -16.64
N ASN A 247 -20.20 -5.33 -16.24
CA ASN A 247 -19.37 -6.31 -16.94
C ASN A 247 -19.87 -6.64 -18.36
N ILE A 248 -21.20 -6.71 -18.57
CA ILE A 248 -21.78 -6.97 -19.89
C ILE A 248 -21.44 -5.81 -20.85
N TYR A 249 -21.54 -4.56 -20.36
CA TYR A 249 -21.17 -3.38 -21.17
C TYR A 249 -19.67 -3.26 -21.41
N MET A 250 -18.83 -3.75 -20.49
CA MET A 250 -17.37 -3.70 -20.62
C MET A 250 -16.77 -4.86 -21.45
N LYS A 251 -17.53 -5.92 -21.73
CA LYS A 251 -17.11 -7.08 -22.56
C LYS A 251 -17.47 -6.93 -24.06
N ARG A 252 -17.98 -5.80 -24.49
CA ARG A 252 -18.44 -5.57 -25.87
C ARG A 252 -17.37 -5.06 -26.83
N ASP A 253 -16.07 -5.47 -26.61
CA ASP A 253 -15.03 -5.32 -27.63
C ASP A 253 -14.17 -6.58 -27.67
#